data_34c71905b91c6f77ac488ac7e2e12173
#
_entry.id   34c71905b91c6f77ac488ac7e2e12173
#
_cell.length_a   1.000
_cell.length_b   1.000
_cell.length_c   1.000
_cell.angle_alpha   90.00
_cell.angle_beta   90.00
_cell.angle_gamma   90.00
#
_symmetry.space_group_name_H-M   'P 1'
#
loop_
_entity.id
_entity.type
_entity.pdbx_description
1 polymer ?
#
loop_
_entity_poly.entity_id
_entity_poly.type
_entity_poly.pdbx_seq_one_letter_code
_entity_poly.pdbx_strand_id
1 'polypeptide(L)'
;MSVTSEATTLWFGDLLSGSGTTSLDSSDAAEFPVTWAARSEGVSGQTNPEELLGAAHSACYSMAFSNALAKNGTPPESLQVTAAVTFEPGTGITGSHLLVSAKIAGIS
;
A
#
# COMPACT_ATOMS: atom_id res chain seq x y z
N MET A 1 -5.78 21.90 -10.75
CA MET A 1 -6.66 20.76 -11.04
C MET A 1 -6.39 19.65 -10.04
N SER A 2 -7.43 19.06 -9.51
CA SER A 2 -7.28 17.97 -8.54
C SER A 2 -7.96 16.70 -9.04
N VAL A 3 -7.50 15.57 -8.51
CA VAL A 3 -8.09 14.25 -8.80
C VAL A 3 -8.46 13.62 -7.48
N THR A 4 -9.70 13.16 -7.36
CA THR A 4 -10.18 12.49 -6.16
C THR A 4 -10.36 11.01 -6.47
N SER A 5 -9.80 10.16 -5.64
CA SER A 5 -9.94 8.71 -5.75
C SER A 5 -10.67 8.19 -4.52
N GLU A 6 -11.59 7.26 -4.73
CA GLU A 6 -12.44 6.75 -3.66
C GLU A 6 -12.36 5.23 -3.56
N ALA A 7 -12.42 4.75 -2.33
CA ALA A 7 -12.56 3.34 -2.00
C ALA A 7 -13.56 3.22 -0.86
N THR A 8 -14.30 2.14 -0.81
CA THR A 8 -15.37 1.94 0.17
C THR A 8 -15.26 0.57 0.79
N THR A 9 -15.50 0.48 2.09
CA THR A 9 -15.62 -0.80 2.79
C THR A 9 -17.02 -0.94 3.34
N LEU A 10 -17.65 -2.08 3.06
CA LEU A 10 -18.92 -2.47 3.67
C LEU A 10 -18.62 -3.56 4.68
N TRP A 11 -18.94 -3.29 5.94
CA TRP A 11 -18.65 -4.19 7.07
C TRP A 11 -19.94 -4.67 7.74
N PHE A 12 -19.98 -5.94 8.09
CA PHE A 12 -21.11 -6.54 8.80
C PHE A 12 -20.64 -7.23 10.07
N GLY A 13 -21.29 -6.91 11.18
CA GLY A 13 -21.05 -7.58 12.45
C GLY A 13 -20.06 -6.87 13.35
N ASP A 14 -19.67 -7.55 14.44
CA ASP A 14 -18.68 -7.01 15.36
C ASP A 14 -17.26 -7.20 14.82
N LEU A 15 -16.28 -6.72 15.58
CA LEU A 15 -14.89 -6.77 15.12
C LEU A 15 -14.36 -8.19 14.95
N LEU A 16 -14.60 -9.03 15.98
CA LEU A 16 -13.95 -10.35 16.02
C LEU A 16 -14.60 -11.38 15.11
N SER A 17 -15.91 -11.33 14.95
CA SER A 17 -16.66 -12.31 14.17
C SER A 17 -17.18 -11.76 12.85
N GLY A 18 -17.09 -10.46 12.64
CA GLY A 18 -17.61 -9.82 11.45
C GLY A 18 -16.69 -9.97 10.23
N SER A 19 -17.15 -9.43 9.12
CA SER A 19 -16.39 -9.44 7.88
C SER A 19 -16.88 -8.32 6.99
N GLY A 20 -16.05 -7.95 6.02
CA GLY A 20 -16.40 -6.92 5.08
C GLY A 20 -15.79 -7.13 3.72
N THR A 21 -16.07 -6.18 2.83
CA THR A 21 -15.49 -6.14 1.49
C THR A 21 -15.02 -4.71 1.24
N THR A 22 -13.78 -4.57 0.84
CA THR A 22 -13.19 -3.29 0.46
C THR A 22 -13.10 -3.21 -1.05
N SER A 23 -13.64 -2.14 -1.62
CA SER A 23 -13.69 -1.93 -3.06
C SER A 23 -12.90 -0.70 -3.47
N LEU A 24 -12.15 -0.81 -4.57
CA LEU A 24 -11.46 0.33 -5.18
C LEU A 24 -12.42 0.94 -6.20
N ASP A 25 -13.26 1.87 -5.74
CA ASP A 25 -14.41 2.35 -6.51
C ASP A 25 -14.02 3.13 -7.75
N SER A 26 -13.06 4.04 -7.63
CA SER A 26 -12.71 4.94 -8.73
C SER A 26 -12.19 4.20 -9.96
N SER A 27 -11.40 3.17 -9.76
CA SER A 27 -10.80 2.40 -10.85
C SER A 27 -11.57 1.14 -11.19
N ASP A 28 -12.36 0.64 -10.25
CA ASP A 28 -12.99 -0.69 -10.33
C ASP A 28 -11.97 -1.80 -10.60
N ALA A 29 -10.74 -1.58 -10.12
CA ALA A 29 -9.64 -2.49 -10.39
C ALA A 29 -9.72 -3.79 -9.59
N ALA A 30 -10.25 -3.72 -8.36
CA ALA A 30 -10.32 -4.89 -7.49
C ALA A 30 -11.23 -4.63 -6.30
N GLU A 31 -11.64 -5.73 -5.66
CA GLU A 31 -12.23 -5.69 -4.33
C GLU A 31 -11.67 -6.85 -3.50
N PHE A 32 -11.65 -6.70 -2.19
CA PHE A 32 -10.98 -7.61 -1.27
C PHE A 32 -11.85 -7.92 -0.07
N PRO A 33 -11.92 -9.20 0.35
CA PRO A 33 -12.51 -9.53 1.65
C PRO A 33 -11.60 -9.02 2.76
N VAL A 34 -12.19 -8.52 3.85
CA VAL A 34 -11.44 -8.01 4.99
C VAL A 34 -12.00 -8.58 6.28
N THR A 35 -11.08 -8.98 7.19
CA THR A 35 -11.44 -9.54 8.50
C THR A 35 -10.42 -9.07 9.53
N TRP A 36 -10.83 -9.10 10.82
CA TRP A 36 -9.90 -8.78 11.90
C TRP A 36 -8.75 -9.79 11.98
N ALA A 37 -9.03 -11.08 11.74
CA ALA A 37 -7.98 -12.11 11.76
C ALA A 37 -6.90 -11.83 10.72
N ALA A 38 -7.26 -11.42 9.52
CA ALA A 38 -6.30 -11.09 8.48
C ALA A 38 -5.43 -9.89 8.87
N ARG A 39 -6.00 -8.92 9.63
CA ARG A 39 -5.26 -7.75 10.08
C ARG A 39 -4.37 -8.04 11.27
N SER A 40 -4.88 -8.76 12.28
CA SER A 40 -4.18 -8.96 13.54
C SER A 40 -3.20 -10.13 13.53
N GLU A 41 -3.45 -11.15 12.72
CA GLU A 41 -2.65 -12.38 12.73
C GLU A 41 -2.06 -12.72 11.37
N GLY A 42 -2.64 -12.17 10.29
CA GLY A 42 -2.30 -12.54 8.94
C GLY A 42 -3.01 -13.82 8.52
N VAL A 43 -3.64 -13.79 7.36
CA VAL A 43 -4.30 -14.96 6.76
C VAL A 43 -3.83 -15.08 5.32
N SER A 44 -3.33 -16.26 4.97
CA SER A 44 -2.84 -16.50 3.62
C SER A 44 -3.96 -16.27 2.60
N GLY A 45 -3.66 -15.48 1.56
CA GLY A 45 -4.62 -15.17 0.51
C GLY A 45 -5.57 -14.02 0.81
N GLN A 46 -5.47 -13.40 1.99
CA GLN A 46 -6.27 -12.23 2.34
C GLN A 46 -5.37 -11.02 2.60
N THR A 47 -5.79 -9.87 2.06
CA THR A 47 -5.10 -8.61 2.33
C THR A 47 -5.58 -7.98 3.64
N ASN A 48 -4.99 -6.86 3.99
CA ASN A 48 -5.35 -6.09 5.19
C ASN A 48 -5.06 -4.61 4.93
N PRO A 49 -5.52 -3.71 5.82
CA PRO A 49 -5.29 -2.28 5.63
C PRO A 49 -3.82 -1.89 5.50
N GLU A 50 -2.94 -2.55 6.24
CA GLU A 50 -1.51 -2.21 6.21
C GLU A 50 -0.86 -2.59 4.89
N GLU A 51 -1.23 -3.72 4.31
CA GLU A 51 -0.75 -4.10 2.98
C GLU A 51 -1.25 -3.11 1.92
N LEU A 52 -2.50 -2.67 2.02
CA LEU A 52 -3.06 -1.68 1.10
C LEU A 52 -2.37 -0.33 1.24
N LEU A 53 -2.06 0.09 2.47
CA LEU A 53 -1.25 1.29 2.70
C LEU A 53 0.14 1.13 2.12
N GLY A 54 0.75 -0.04 2.28
CA GLY A 54 2.06 -0.35 1.71
C GLY A 54 2.05 -0.26 0.20
N ALA A 55 1.01 -0.79 -0.44
CA ALA A 55 0.85 -0.69 -1.89
C ALA A 55 0.80 0.78 -2.34
N ALA A 56 0.00 1.59 -1.65
CA ALA A 56 -0.12 3.02 -1.95
C ALA A 56 1.22 3.75 -1.71
N HIS A 57 1.87 3.49 -0.58
CA HIS A 57 3.11 4.16 -0.20
C HIS A 57 4.25 3.81 -1.16
N SER A 58 4.41 2.53 -1.51
CA SER A 58 5.47 2.09 -2.42
C SER A 58 5.27 2.65 -3.82
N ALA A 59 4.03 2.68 -4.32
CA ALA A 59 3.73 3.25 -5.63
C ALA A 59 3.99 4.74 -5.67
N CYS A 60 3.51 5.47 -4.66
CA CYS A 60 3.70 6.92 -4.56
C CYS A 60 5.18 7.28 -4.47
N TYR A 61 5.93 6.60 -3.61
CA TYR A 61 7.35 6.86 -3.45
C TYR A 61 8.12 6.57 -4.75
N SER A 62 7.79 5.49 -5.44
CA SER A 62 8.43 5.14 -6.72
C SER A 62 8.26 6.26 -7.75
N MET A 63 7.05 6.79 -7.87
CA MET A 63 6.78 7.88 -8.81
C MET A 63 7.51 9.16 -8.41
N ALA A 64 7.50 9.51 -7.14
CA ALA A 64 8.18 10.71 -6.64
C ALA A 64 9.69 10.61 -6.83
N PHE A 65 10.27 9.46 -6.50
CA PHE A 65 11.71 9.26 -6.63
C PHE A 65 12.15 9.22 -8.10
N SER A 66 11.38 8.56 -8.95
CA SER A 66 11.63 8.54 -10.38
C SER A 66 11.65 9.96 -10.94
N ASN A 67 10.69 10.78 -10.55
CA ASN A 67 10.62 12.17 -10.98
C ASN A 67 11.82 12.99 -10.50
N ALA A 68 12.23 12.80 -9.24
CA ALA A 68 13.39 13.48 -8.68
C ALA A 68 14.69 13.10 -9.41
N LEU A 69 14.86 11.82 -9.71
CA LEU A 69 16.03 11.33 -10.46
C LEU A 69 16.05 11.90 -11.87
N ALA A 70 14.91 11.94 -12.54
CA ALA A 70 14.81 12.50 -13.90
C ALA A 70 15.18 13.98 -13.90
N LYS A 71 14.72 14.75 -12.92
CA LYS A 71 15.06 16.18 -12.78
C LYS A 71 16.55 16.40 -12.52
N ASN A 72 17.21 15.41 -11.90
CA ASN A 72 18.65 15.44 -11.66
C ASN A 72 19.44 15.02 -12.90
N GLY A 73 18.78 14.63 -13.99
CA GLY A 73 19.44 14.15 -15.21
C GLY A 73 19.83 12.68 -15.17
N THR A 74 19.38 11.94 -14.15
CA THR A 74 19.69 10.53 -13.96
C THR A 74 18.42 9.69 -13.80
N PRO A 75 17.55 9.62 -14.83
CA PRO A 75 16.31 8.84 -14.70
C PRO A 75 16.63 7.37 -14.45
N PRO A 76 15.82 6.69 -13.62
CA PRO A 76 16.09 5.29 -13.32
C PRO A 76 15.72 4.38 -14.50
N GLU A 77 16.46 3.30 -14.66
CA GLU A 77 16.04 2.22 -15.57
C GLU A 77 14.93 1.42 -14.89
N SER A 78 15.06 1.21 -13.59
CA SER A 78 14.05 0.51 -12.81
C SER A 78 14.14 0.90 -11.33
N LEU A 79 13.02 0.82 -10.64
CA LEU A 79 12.94 0.99 -9.20
C LEU A 79 12.11 -0.16 -8.62
N GLN A 80 12.59 -0.74 -7.54
CA GLN A 80 11.81 -1.68 -6.77
C GLN A 80 11.69 -1.10 -5.36
N VAL A 81 10.47 -0.84 -4.93
CA VAL A 81 10.20 -0.22 -3.64
C VAL A 81 9.24 -1.11 -2.86
N THR A 82 9.65 -1.50 -1.66
CA THR A 82 8.82 -2.25 -0.74
C THR A 82 8.52 -1.38 0.47
N ALA A 83 7.26 -1.27 0.84
CA ALA A 83 6.86 -0.60 2.05
C ALA A 83 6.38 -1.64 3.05
N ALA A 84 7.08 -1.75 4.17
CA ALA A 84 6.70 -2.64 5.26
C ALA A 84 5.94 -1.83 6.31
N VAL A 85 4.62 -2.00 6.34
CA VAL A 85 3.73 -1.25 7.24
C VAL A 85 3.36 -2.16 8.41
N THR A 86 3.61 -1.67 9.62
CA THR A 86 3.43 -2.46 10.84
C THR A 86 2.19 -2.00 11.59
N PHE A 87 1.37 -2.96 11.99
CA PHE A 87 0.20 -2.76 12.84
C PHE A 87 0.41 -3.50 14.16
N GLU A 88 0.21 -2.77 15.26
CA GLU A 88 0.29 -3.33 16.61
C GLU A 88 -1.09 -3.23 17.26
N PRO A 89 -1.75 -4.37 17.56
CA PRO A 89 -3.05 -4.33 18.23
C PRO A 89 -2.97 -3.54 19.54
N GLY A 90 -3.95 -2.66 19.76
CA GLY A 90 -3.96 -1.78 20.93
C GLY A 90 -3.22 -0.46 20.75
N THR A 91 -2.33 -0.37 19.75
CA THR A 91 -1.54 0.83 19.48
C THR A 91 -1.92 1.46 18.14
N GLY A 92 -2.08 0.64 17.09
CA GLY A 92 -2.38 1.09 15.75
C GLY A 92 -1.20 0.89 14.80
N ILE A 93 -1.18 1.68 13.74
CA ILE A 93 -0.08 1.62 12.77
C ILE A 93 1.13 2.33 13.36
N THR A 94 2.24 1.62 13.50
CA THR A 94 3.44 2.14 14.15
C THR A 94 4.47 2.68 13.17
N GLY A 95 4.39 2.32 11.90
CA GLY A 95 5.32 2.86 10.91
C GLY A 95 5.19 2.20 9.56
N SER A 96 5.86 2.81 8.59
CA SER A 96 6.00 2.28 7.24
C SER A 96 7.47 2.41 6.87
N HIS A 97 8.14 1.27 6.70
CA HIS A 97 9.56 1.22 6.38
C HIS A 97 9.74 0.94 4.89
N LEU A 98 10.50 1.81 4.21
CA LEU A 98 10.73 1.68 2.78
C LEU A 98 12.09 1.03 2.51
N LEU A 99 12.07 0.00 1.67
CA LEU A 99 13.27 -0.61 1.11
C LEU A 99 13.29 -0.30 -0.39
N VAL A 100 14.35 0.36 -0.85
CA VAL A 100 14.44 0.86 -2.22
C VAL A 100 15.64 0.23 -2.91
N SER A 101 15.42 -0.36 -4.08
CA SER A 101 16.47 -0.82 -4.97
C SER A 101 16.31 -0.10 -6.30
N ALA A 102 17.36 0.62 -6.72
CA ALA A 102 17.31 1.43 -7.92
C ALA A 102 18.39 0.99 -8.90
N LYS A 103 18.01 0.93 -10.17
CA LYS A 103 18.96 0.71 -11.26
C LYS A 103 18.99 1.97 -12.12
N ILE A 104 20.12 2.66 -12.09
CA ILE A 104 20.29 3.96 -12.75
C ILE A 104 21.48 3.87 -13.69
N ALA A 105 21.27 4.21 -14.97
CA ALA A 105 22.33 4.18 -15.96
C ALA A 105 23.42 5.21 -15.62
N GLY A 106 24.68 4.81 -15.74
CA GLY A 106 25.81 5.70 -15.51
C GLY A 106 26.20 5.91 -14.05
N ILE A 107 25.54 5.21 -13.13
CA ILE A 107 25.84 5.24 -11.70
C ILE A 107 26.21 3.84 -11.24
N SER A 108 27.36 3.70 -10.62
CA SER A 108 27.86 2.42 -10.12
C SER A 108 27.63 2.28 -8.62
#